data_21f89f54eda67f173875a2e71ea29faa
#
_entry.id   21f89f54eda67f173875a2e71ea29faa
#
_cell.length_a   1.000
_cell.length_b   1.000
_cell.length_c   1.000
_cell.angle_alpha   90.00
_cell.angle_beta   90.00
_cell.angle_gamma   90.00
#
_symmetry.space_group_name_H-M   'P 1'
#
loop_
_entity.id
_entity.type
_entity.pdbx_description
1 polymer ?
#
loop_
_entity_poly.entity_id
_entity_poly.type
_entity_poly.pdbx_seq_one_letter_code
_entity_poly.pdbx_strand_id
1 'polypeptide(L)'
;MGDYKVNIVNLNVTNNYVELTIELEGNQKLYYPRISACFYSESDNRILPMDLKSCSDNKAVAIGIFDTPFLFYNDNSSKNVKVDFLFSDGNGENIIVKPENELTIPIKKKRALTRFLSSSRREKSKMIFTLLMSVLFLPYRRMKVQPNKVTFLSNRADVLTGNIKAVFFEMTKLDNVDITVLCKKGGLKDNLPNLFKFFKLYATSSVVFVDDYYHFLSYIKKKDDVKLIQLWHACGAFKTFGFSRLGRDSYLRQSSPNHRQYDYVIVSSNEVIPYYAEGFGVAMEKVIPLGSPRCDVLENESYKKRFVKNFYKDNPELKGKKILLFAPTFRGGGMGNCSYPIEKFETDKIFDSIGEDWVIAVKMHPYLQERPNCSDKYKNRLIDFTSEYDINDLLFVTDLLVTDYSSVIFEASIVDVPMLFYAFDLNEYSRDRDFYCNFSTFVPGKIVLNTEEMIDSINCNDYKKELVKPFRQRYFGEKTGRATKNVVEFTKELLEKNVWLQNDNQQNEYWKKQT
;
A
#
# COMPACT_ATOMS: atom_id res chain seq x y z
N MET A 1 -6.32 13.92 23.21
CA MET A 1 -6.88 14.14 21.86
C MET A 1 -7.12 15.62 21.70
N GLY A 2 -6.60 16.22 20.63
CA GLY A 2 -6.83 17.63 20.34
C GLY A 2 -8.28 17.86 19.92
N ASP A 3 -8.89 18.93 20.42
CA ASP A 3 -10.19 19.35 19.93
C ASP A 3 -9.99 20.12 18.63
N TYR A 4 -10.52 19.58 17.53
CA TYR A 4 -10.46 20.19 16.21
C TYR A 4 -11.85 20.57 15.74
N LYS A 5 -11.94 21.76 15.13
CA LYS A 5 -13.18 22.26 14.51
C LYS A 5 -12.96 22.47 13.03
N VAL A 6 -13.95 22.12 12.24
CA VAL A 6 -13.96 22.36 10.78
C VAL A 6 -15.04 23.38 10.44
N ASN A 7 -14.61 24.47 9.83
CA ASN A 7 -15.48 25.50 9.27
C ASN A 7 -15.47 25.40 7.74
N ILE A 8 -16.65 25.40 7.14
CA ILE A 8 -16.79 25.44 5.67
C ILE A 8 -16.68 26.89 5.24
N VAL A 9 -15.59 27.23 4.55
CA VAL A 9 -15.31 28.59 4.07
C VAL A 9 -16.01 28.84 2.75
N ASN A 10 -15.98 27.85 1.84
CA ASN A 10 -16.64 27.94 0.55
C ASN A 10 -17.15 26.57 0.09
N LEU A 11 -18.35 26.56 -0.47
CA LEU A 11 -18.95 25.39 -1.10
C LEU A 11 -19.57 25.80 -2.44
N ASN A 12 -18.99 25.33 -3.53
CA ASN A 12 -19.52 25.54 -4.87
C ASN A 12 -19.88 24.20 -5.51
N VAL A 13 -21.17 23.96 -5.67
CA VAL A 13 -21.70 22.72 -6.24
C VAL A 13 -22.19 22.96 -7.66
N THR A 14 -21.54 22.32 -8.61
CA THR A 14 -21.94 22.35 -10.02
C THR A 14 -22.46 20.99 -10.49
N ASN A 15 -22.91 20.90 -11.74
CA ASN A 15 -23.30 19.62 -12.33
C ASN A 15 -22.11 18.68 -12.60
N ASN A 16 -20.87 19.15 -12.48
CA ASN A 16 -19.67 18.42 -12.86
C ASN A 16 -18.71 18.20 -11.69
N TYR A 17 -18.67 19.12 -10.75
CA TYR A 17 -17.75 19.06 -9.62
C TYR A 17 -18.33 19.78 -8.39
N VAL A 18 -17.78 19.42 -7.26
CA VAL A 18 -17.91 20.15 -6.00
C VAL A 18 -16.55 20.73 -5.68
N GLU A 19 -16.50 22.03 -5.48
CA GLU A 19 -15.36 22.73 -4.90
C GLU A 19 -15.69 23.06 -3.46
N LEU A 20 -14.83 22.60 -2.57
CA LEU A 20 -15.01 22.71 -1.13
C LEU A 20 -13.74 23.30 -0.52
N THR A 21 -13.88 24.44 0.14
CA THR A 21 -12.80 25.04 0.94
C THR A 21 -13.19 24.95 2.40
N ILE A 22 -12.30 24.38 3.20
CA ILE A 22 -12.48 24.28 4.64
C ILE A 22 -11.33 24.95 5.39
N GLU A 23 -11.63 25.36 6.58
CA GLU A 23 -10.70 25.80 7.59
C GLU A 23 -10.78 24.85 8.77
N LEU A 24 -9.65 24.24 9.13
CA LEU A 24 -9.49 23.43 10.32
C LEU A 24 -8.78 24.27 11.39
N GLU A 25 -9.34 24.32 12.58
CA GLU A 25 -8.74 24.96 13.74
C GLU A 25 -8.62 23.95 14.88
N GLY A 26 -7.46 23.91 15.54
CA GLY A 26 -7.19 23.00 16.64
C GLY A 26 -6.64 23.74 17.86
N ASN A 27 -6.67 23.08 19.01
CA ASN A 27 -6.07 23.58 20.25
C ASN A 27 -4.60 23.17 20.42
N GLN A 28 -4.02 22.46 19.44
CA GLN A 28 -2.63 22.00 19.42
C GLN A 28 -1.95 22.41 18.11
N LYS A 29 -0.61 22.44 18.13
CA LYS A 29 0.20 22.77 16.96
C LYS A 29 0.09 21.69 15.88
N LEU A 30 -0.16 22.14 14.64
CA LEU A 30 -0.24 21.30 13.44
C LEU A 30 1.14 21.17 12.79
N TYR A 31 1.72 19.98 12.76
CA TYR A 31 3.08 19.79 12.24
C TYR A 31 3.15 19.46 10.75
N TYR A 32 2.32 18.57 10.27
CA TYR A 32 2.28 18.15 8.86
C TYR A 32 0.87 17.67 8.51
N PRO A 33 -0.11 18.59 8.57
CA PRO A 33 -1.51 18.19 8.49
C PRO A 33 -1.86 17.63 7.11
N ARG A 34 -2.59 16.52 7.12
CA ARG A 34 -3.27 15.98 5.94
C ARG A 34 -4.77 16.04 6.19
N ILE A 35 -5.49 16.49 5.19
CA ILE A 35 -6.95 16.61 5.28
C ILE A 35 -7.55 15.87 4.08
N SER A 36 -8.53 15.02 4.34
CA SER A 36 -9.27 14.29 3.31
C SER A 36 -10.77 14.42 3.55
N ALA A 37 -11.53 14.58 2.49
CA ALA A 37 -12.99 14.56 2.54
C ALA A 37 -13.50 13.12 2.54
N CYS A 38 -14.35 12.77 3.49
CA CYS A 38 -15.00 11.49 3.64
C CYS A 38 -16.43 11.61 3.13
N PHE A 39 -16.74 10.96 2.04
CA PHE A 39 -18.06 10.98 1.41
C PHE A 39 -18.83 9.72 1.80
N TYR A 40 -20.03 9.88 2.34
CA TYR A 40 -20.89 8.77 2.77
C TYR A 40 -22.16 8.73 1.91
N SER A 41 -22.39 7.60 1.26
CA SER A 41 -23.64 7.29 0.58
C SER A 41 -24.29 6.05 1.15
N GLU A 42 -25.50 5.72 0.73
CA GLU A 42 -26.23 4.53 1.18
C GLU A 42 -25.50 3.22 0.87
N SER A 43 -24.70 3.18 -0.21
CA SER A 43 -24.09 1.94 -0.72
C SER A 43 -22.58 1.96 -0.82
N ASP A 44 -21.93 3.13 -0.71
CA ASP A 44 -20.47 3.23 -0.87
C ASP A 44 -19.93 4.49 -0.17
N ASN A 45 -18.83 4.34 0.53
CA ASN A 45 -18.15 5.44 1.19
C ASN A 45 -16.80 5.67 0.52
N ARG A 46 -16.33 6.92 0.50
CA ARG A 46 -15.10 7.30 -0.16
C ARG A 46 -14.32 8.31 0.63
N ILE A 47 -13.00 8.16 0.57
CA ILE A 47 -12.07 9.12 1.16
C ILE A 47 -11.19 9.66 0.04
N LEU A 48 -11.14 10.98 -0.11
CA LEU A 48 -10.33 11.65 -1.12
C LEU A 48 -9.53 12.80 -0.49
N PRO A 49 -8.25 12.94 -0.83
CA PRO A 49 -7.40 13.98 -0.26
C PRO A 49 -7.84 15.37 -0.71
N MET A 50 -7.55 16.35 0.13
CA MET A 50 -7.69 17.78 -0.13
C MET A 50 -6.30 18.45 -0.20
N ASP A 51 -6.18 19.48 -1.02
CA ASP A 51 -4.94 20.25 -1.16
C ASP A 51 -4.82 21.26 -0.01
N LEU A 52 -3.76 21.15 0.78
CA LEU A 52 -3.43 22.11 1.83
C LEU A 52 -2.96 23.42 1.16
N LYS A 53 -3.63 24.53 1.46
CA LYS A 53 -3.31 25.88 0.92
C LYS A 53 -2.48 26.72 1.88
N SER A 54 -2.79 26.63 3.16
CA SER A 54 -2.03 27.28 4.21
C SER A 54 -2.11 26.50 5.51
N CYS A 55 -1.07 26.61 6.31
CA CYS A 55 -1.00 26.03 7.64
C CYS A 55 -0.25 26.99 8.57
N SER A 56 -0.82 27.26 9.73
CA SER A 56 -0.18 27.94 10.85
C SER A 56 -0.13 26.99 12.05
N ASP A 57 0.33 27.47 13.20
CA ASP A 57 0.52 26.60 14.37
C ASP A 57 -0.73 25.82 14.78
N ASN A 58 -1.91 26.41 14.66
CA ASN A 58 -3.16 25.78 15.08
C ASN A 58 -4.29 25.82 14.03
N LYS A 59 -3.97 26.26 12.80
CA LYS A 59 -4.99 26.49 11.76
C LYS A 59 -4.50 26.04 10.40
N ALA A 60 -5.33 25.32 9.66
CA ALA A 60 -5.05 24.89 8.31
C ALA A 60 -6.22 25.17 7.37
N VAL A 61 -5.92 25.60 6.15
CA VAL A 61 -6.92 25.79 5.09
C VAL A 61 -6.66 24.78 4.00
N ALA A 62 -7.68 23.99 3.64
CA ALA A 62 -7.61 23.01 2.58
C ALA A 62 -8.72 23.21 1.53
N ILE A 63 -8.39 22.92 0.27
CA ILE A 63 -9.32 23.00 -0.86
C ILE A 63 -9.40 21.62 -1.53
N GLY A 64 -10.62 21.15 -1.75
CA GLY A 64 -10.90 19.95 -2.53
C GLY A 64 -11.78 20.26 -3.73
N ILE A 65 -11.41 19.74 -4.90
CA ILE A 65 -12.24 19.75 -6.11
C ILE A 65 -12.59 18.30 -6.44
N PHE A 66 -13.85 17.96 -6.32
CA PHE A 66 -14.32 16.58 -6.44
C PHE A 66 -15.27 16.43 -7.64
N ASP A 67 -14.97 15.46 -8.48
CA ASP A 67 -15.70 15.18 -9.71
C ASP A 67 -16.99 14.39 -9.38
N THR A 68 -18.12 15.08 -9.25
CA THR A 68 -19.39 14.52 -8.78
C THR A 68 -19.91 13.33 -9.59
N PRO A 69 -19.78 13.30 -10.96
CA PRO A 69 -20.18 12.15 -11.74
C PRO A 69 -19.42 10.85 -11.42
N PHE A 70 -18.28 10.97 -10.73
CA PHE A 70 -17.37 9.86 -10.48
C PHE A 70 -17.22 9.50 -9.00
N LEU A 71 -17.72 10.33 -8.09
CA LEU A 71 -17.66 10.04 -6.65
C LEU A 71 -18.32 8.69 -6.34
N PHE A 72 -19.47 8.40 -6.97
CA PHE A 72 -20.24 7.18 -6.74
C PHE A 72 -20.57 6.47 -8.06
N TYR A 73 -19.56 5.85 -8.65
CA TYR A 73 -19.64 5.19 -9.95
C TYR A 73 -20.67 4.03 -9.99
N ASN A 74 -20.86 3.35 -8.88
CA ASN A 74 -21.71 2.16 -8.79
C ASN A 74 -23.05 2.42 -8.07
N ASP A 75 -23.23 3.59 -7.46
CA ASP A 75 -24.42 3.90 -6.69
C ASP A 75 -25.48 4.57 -7.59
N ASN A 76 -26.63 3.92 -7.74
CA ASN A 76 -27.76 4.44 -8.52
C ASN A 76 -28.83 5.12 -7.63
N SER A 77 -28.73 5.02 -6.31
CA SER A 77 -29.79 5.41 -5.36
C SER A 77 -29.57 6.78 -4.75
N SER A 78 -28.31 7.17 -4.44
CA SER A 78 -28.05 8.36 -3.64
C SER A 78 -28.24 9.66 -4.41
N LYS A 79 -29.14 10.50 -3.91
CA LYS A 79 -29.32 11.88 -4.38
C LYS A 79 -28.44 12.86 -3.61
N ASN A 80 -28.18 12.59 -2.35
CA ASN A 80 -27.39 13.39 -1.43
C ASN A 80 -26.31 12.55 -0.76
N VAL A 81 -25.16 13.16 -0.51
CA VAL A 81 -24.00 12.53 0.11
C VAL A 81 -23.57 13.37 1.28
N LYS A 82 -23.43 12.73 2.44
CA LYS A 82 -22.89 13.36 3.65
C LYS A 82 -21.37 13.44 3.53
N VAL A 83 -20.79 14.52 4.05
CA VAL A 83 -19.34 14.75 4.02
C VAL A 83 -18.84 15.07 5.43
N ASP A 84 -17.91 14.26 5.91
CA ASP A 84 -17.06 14.53 7.08
C ASP A 84 -15.61 14.69 6.63
N PHE A 85 -14.69 14.99 7.53
CA PHE A 85 -13.29 15.21 7.22
C PHE A 85 -12.40 14.29 8.04
N LEU A 86 -11.49 13.59 7.38
CA LEU A 86 -10.41 12.88 8.01
C LEU A 86 -9.23 13.84 8.13
N PHE A 87 -8.78 14.07 9.33
CA PHE A 87 -7.62 14.87 9.65
C PHE A 87 -6.51 13.98 10.22
N SER A 88 -5.28 14.17 9.74
CA SER A 88 -4.06 13.60 10.31
C SER A 88 -3.12 14.73 10.69
N ASP A 89 -2.64 14.73 11.93
CA ASP A 89 -1.79 15.79 12.49
C ASP A 89 -0.31 15.72 12.02
N GLY A 90 0.05 14.70 11.24
CA GLY A 90 1.42 14.44 10.81
C GLY A 90 2.28 13.64 11.80
N ASN A 91 1.82 13.47 13.05
CA ASN A 91 2.45 12.60 14.05
C ASN A 91 1.79 11.21 14.08
N GLY A 92 0.73 11.04 13.26
CA GLY A 92 0.03 9.79 13.03
C GLY A 92 -1.28 9.68 13.81
N GLU A 93 -1.74 10.70 14.51
CA GLU A 93 -3.12 10.76 14.97
C GLU A 93 -4.04 11.02 13.77
N ASN A 94 -5.07 10.18 13.65
CA ASN A 94 -6.08 10.28 12.61
C ASN A 94 -7.45 10.44 13.27
N ILE A 95 -8.11 11.55 12.99
CA ILE A 95 -9.37 11.92 13.64
C ILE A 95 -10.40 12.26 12.56
N ILE A 96 -11.63 11.74 12.70
CA ILE A 96 -12.75 12.19 11.89
C ILE A 96 -13.37 13.41 12.59
N VAL A 97 -13.31 14.55 11.89
CA VAL A 97 -13.89 15.80 12.33
C VAL A 97 -15.17 16.06 11.53
N LYS A 98 -16.28 16.25 12.24
CA LYS A 98 -17.55 16.61 11.63
C LYS A 98 -17.67 18.13 11.56
N PRO A 99 -18.18 18.69 10.46
CA PRO A 99 -18.48 20.11 10.41
C PRO A 99 -19.59 20.46 11.42
N GLU A 100 -19.58 21.69 11.95
CA GLU A 100 -20.58 22.15 12.94
C GLU A 100 -22.02 22.01 12.42
N ASN A 101 -22.23 22.28 11.13
CA ASN A 101 -23.49 22.00 10.44
C ASN A 101 -23.31 20.80 9.53
N GLU A 102 -24.20 19.82 9.57
CA GLU A 102 -24.15 18.65 8.72
C GLU A 102 -24.03 19.05 7.24
N LEU A 103 -22.91 18.68 6.61
CA LEU A 103 -22.65 18.96 5.20
C LEU A 103 -23.22 17.84 4.33
N THR A 104 -24.22 18.19 3.53
CA THR A 104 -24.80 17.27 2.54
C THR A 104 -24.69 17.87 1.15
N ILE A 105 -24.10 17.11 0.22
CA ILE A 105 -23.86 17.56 -1.15
C ILE A 105 -24.79 16.81 -2.09
N PRO A 106 -25.61 17.51 -2.92
CA PRO A 106 -26.43 16.88 -3.94
C PRO A 106 -25.57 16.36 -5.09
N ILE A 107 -25.73 15.09 -5.47
CA ILE A 107 -25.04 14.49 -6.59
C ILE A 107 -25.97 14.35 -7.78
N LYS A 108 -25.61 15.04 -8.87
CA LYS A 108 -26.33 14.92 -10.14
C LYS A 108 -25.54 14.03 -11.11
N LYS A 109 -26.12 12.89 -11.51
CA LYS A 109 -25.51 11.99 -12.50
C LYS A 109 -25.76 12.50 -13.93
N LYS A 110 -24.73 12.59 -14.73
CA LYS A 110 -24.89 12.79 -16.18
C LYS A 110 -25.44 11.51 -16.82
N ARG A 111 -26.39 11.66 -17.74
CA ARG A 111 -26.82 10.52 -18.59
C ARG A 111 -25.60 9.98 -19.36
N ALA A 112 -25.53 8.66 -19.52
CA ALA A 112 -24.39 7.99 -20.17
C ALA A 112 -24.05 8.56 -21.56
N LEU A 113 -25.06 8.90 -22.36
CA LEU A 113 -24.89 9.50 -23.69
C LEU A 113 -24.27 10.90 -23.61
N THR A 114 -24.76 11.76 -22.71
CA THR A 114 -24.23 13.12 -22.52
C THR A 114 -22.77 13.08 -22.04
N ARG A 115 -22.46 12.13 -21.14
CA ARG A 115 -21.10 11.88 -20.68
C ARG A 115 -20.20 11.45 -21.84
N PHE A 116 -20.63 10.47 -22.65
CA PHE A 116 -19.87 10.00 -23.81
C PHE A 116 -19.60 11.15 -24.80
N LEU A 117 -20.60 11.94 -25.14
CA LEU A 117 -20.46 13.04 -26.11
C LEU A 117 -19.48 14.12 -25.63
N SER A 118 -19.49 14.45 -24.33
CA SER A 118 -18.62 15.48 -23.73
C SER A 118 -17.20 15.00 -23.39
N SER A 119 -16.91 13.70 -23.51
CA SER A 119 -15.61 13.13 -23.16
C SER A 119 -14.56 13.33 -24.24
N SER A 120 -13.29 13.42 -23.84
CA SER A 120 -12.14 13.44 -24.74
C SER A 120 -12.03 12.15 -25.58
N ARG A 121 -11.28 12.20 -26.70
CA ARG A 121 -11.05 11.02 -27.55
C ARG A 121 -10.48 9.83 -26.76
N ARG A 122 -9.54 10.08 -25.84
CA ARG A 122 -8.93 9.05 -24.98
C ARG A 122 -9.95 8.44 -24.01
N GLU A 123 -10.81 9.24 -23.43
CA GLU A 123 -11.87 8.77 -22.53
C GLU A 123 -12.94 7.98 -23.30
N LYS A 124 -13.33 8.43 -24.49
CA LYS A 124 -14.24 7.67 -25.39
C LYS A 124 -13.68 6.29 -25.71
N SER A 125 -12.40 6.20 -26.08
CA SER A 125 -11.75 4.89 -26.35
C SER A 125 -11.76 4.00 -25.12
N LYS A 126 -11.51 4.55 -23.92
CA LYS A 126 -11.59 3.79 -22.67
C LYS A 126 -13.00 3.32 -22.34
N MET A 127 -14.01 4.15 -22.61
CA MET A 127 -15.42 3.78 -22.41
C MET A 127 -15.85 2.66 -23.38
N ILE A 128 -15.46 2.74 -24.65
CA ILE A 128 -15.73 1.69 -25.66
C ILE A 128 -15.05 0.39 -25.24
N PHE A 129 -13.77 0.45 -24.83
CA PHE A 129 -13.05 -0.74 -24.36
C PHE A 129 -13.72 -1.36 -23.12
N THR A 130 -14.17 -0.54 -22.17
CA THR A 130 -14.89 -1.02 -20.97
C THR A 130 -16.20 -1.69 -21.36
N LEU A 131 -16.94 -1.12 -22.31
CA LEU A 131 -18.18 -1.73 -22.82
C LEU A 131 -17.90 -3.08 -23.49
N LEU A 132 -16.89 -3.15 -24.36
CA LEU A 132 -16.46 -4.40 -25.02
C LEU A 132 -16.12 -5.47 -23.99
N MET A 133 -15.28 -5.14 -23.01
CA MET A 133 -14.89 -6.06 -21.93
C MET A 133 -16.10 -6.54 -21.12
N SER A 134 -17.05 -5.64 -20.84
CA SER A 134 -18.27 -5.97 -20.12
C SER A 134 -19.15 -6.93 -20.93
N VAL A 135 -19.29 -6.70 -22.24
CA VAL A 135 -20.05 -7.59 -23.14
C VAL A 135 -19.40 -8.97 -23.23
N LEU A 136 -18.08 -9.02 -23.41
CA LEU A 136 -17.34 -10.29 -23.45
C LEU A 136 -17.41 -11.07 -22.13
N PHE A 137 -17.60 -10.36 -21.00
CA PHE A 137 -17.74 -10.99 -19.68
C PHE A 137 -19.15 -11.53 -19.41
N LEU A 138 -20.20 -11.09 -20.13
CA LEU A 138 -21.60 -11.49 -19.87
C LEU A 138 -21.84 -13.01 -19.81
N PRO A 139 -21.29 -13.85 -20.70
CA PRO A 139 -21.48 -15.31 -20.63
C PRO A 139 -20.90 -15.87 -19.32
N TYR A 140 -19.73 -15.41 -18.92
CA TYR A 140 -19.06 -15.84 -17.69
C TYR A 140 -19.82 -15.39 -16.44
N ARG A 141 -20.40 -14.20 -16.45
CA ARG A 141 -21.19 -13.68 -15.33
C ARG A 141 -22.39 -14.57 -14.98
N ARG A 142 -22.91 -15.37 -15.94
CA ARG A 142 -24.01 -16.34 -15.71
C ARG A 142 -23.52 -17.64 -15.07
N MET A 143 -22.22 -17.93 -15.07
CA MET A 143 -21.66 -19.13 -14.43
C MET A 143 -21.89 -19.09 -12.92
N LYS A 144 -22.16 -20.24 -12.30
CA LYS A 144 -22.32 -20.33 -10.84
C LYS A 144 -20.99 -20.10 -10.13
N VAL A 145 -21.01 -19.36 -9.02
CA VAL A 145 -19.87 -19.25 -8.10
C VAL A 145 -19.72 -20.59 -7.37
N GLN A 146 -18.49 -21.08 -7.30
CA GLN A 146 -18.15 -22.30 -6.57
C GLN A 146 -17.77 -21.89 -5.15
N PRO A 147 -18.49 -22.37 -4.11
CA PRO A 147 -18.36 -21.83 -2.74
C PRO A 147 -16.97 -21.98 -2.13
N ASN A 148 -16.23 -23.02 -2.48
CA ASN A 148 -14.86 -23.31 -1.95
C ASN A 148 -13.76 -22.91 -2.92
N LYS A 149 -14.03 -22.19 -3.98
CA LYS A 149 -13.01 -21.80 -4.94
C LYS A 149 -12.36 -20.48 -4.57
N VAL A 150 -11.03 -20.53 -4.48
CA VAL A 150 -10.17 -19.38 -4.19
C VAL A 150 -9.19 -19.17 -5.35
N THR A 151 -9.13 -17.95 -5.87
CA THR A 151 -8.21 -17.61 -6.96
C THR A 151 -7.22 -16.54 -6.52
N PHE A 152 -5.95 -16.76 -6.85
CA PHE A 152 -4.85 -15.82 -6.61
C PHE A 152 -4.44 -15.19 -7.94
N LEU A 153 -4.50 -13.86 -8.02
CA LEU A 153 -4.17 -13.08 -9.23
C LEU A 153 -3.00 -12.13 -8.94
N SER A 154 -1.99 -12.10 -9.79
CA SER A 154 -0.89 -11.13 -9.71
C SER A 154 -0.39 -10.71 -11.10
N ASN A 155 -0.11 -9.41 -11.26
CA ASN A 155 0.57 -8.84 -12.43
C ASN A 155 2.02 -8.43 -12.12
N ARG A 156 2.52 -8.65 -10.91
CA ARG A 156 3.84 -8.20 -10.46
C ARG A 156 4.97 -9.11 -10.91
N ALA A 157 4.71 -10.40 -10.94
CA ALA A 157 5.66 -11.42 -11.34
C ALA A 157 4.93 -12.59 -12.02
N ASP A 158 5.68 -13.47 -12.65
CA ASP A 158 5.14 -14.71 -13.25
C ASP A 158 4.91 -15.80 -12.18
N VAL A 159 5.21 -15.52 -10.91
CA VAL A 159 5.00 -16.37 -9.74
C VAL A 159 4.45 -15.54 -8.57
N LEU A 160 3.84 -16.20 -7.59
CA LEU A 160 3.38 -15.55 -6.36
C LEU A 160 4.58 -15.09 -5.50
N THR A 161 4.52 -13.86 -4.98
CA THR A 161 5.56 -13.25 -4.12
C THR A 161 4.94 -12.52 -2.92
N GLY A 162 5.72 -12.28 -1.87
CA GLY A 162 5.29 -11.46 -0.72
C GLY A 162 4.02 -11.95 -0.01
N ASN A 163 3.10 -11.04 0.27
CA ASN A 163 1.88 -11.34 1.03
C ASN A 163 1.02 -12.43 0.39
N ILE A 164 0.80 -12.35 -0.93
CA ILE A 164 -0.05 -13.30 -1.65
C ILE A 164 0.55 -14.71 -1.67
N LYS A 165 1.89 -14.83 -1.72
CA LYS A 165 2.60 -16.10 -1.62
C LYS A 165 2.41 -16.77 -0.25
N ALA A 166 2.54 -15.98 0.82
CA ALA A 166 2.40 -16.49 2.18
C ALA A 166 0.97 -17.04 2.42
N VAL A 167 -0.06 -16.28 2.03
CA VAL A 167 -1.45 -16.72 2.13
C VAL A 167 -1.72 -17.96 1.28
N PHE A 168 -1.20 -18.01 0.05
CA PHE A 168 -1.35 -19.17 -0.83
C PHE A 168 -0.83 -20.45 -0.17
N PHE A 169 0.41 -20.45 0.33
CA PHE A 169 0.98 -21.64 0.96
C PHE A 169 0.22 -22.10 2.20
N GLU A 170 -0.31 -21.19 3.00
CA GLU A 170 -1.11 -21.57 4.16
C GLU A 170 -2.48 -22.12 3.74
N MET A 171 -3.10 -21.52 2.71
CA MET A 171 -4.37 -22.00 2.14
C MET A 171 -4.25 -23.41 1.52
N THR A 172 -3.10 -23.77 0.92
CA THR A 172 -2.88 -25.12 0.37
C THR A 172 -2.87 -26.24 1.41
N LYS A 173 -2.81 -25.90 2.69
CA LYS A 173 -2.90 -26.87 3.79
C LYS A 173 -4.36 -27.20 4.19
N LEU A 174 -5.33 -26.48 3.60
CA LEU A 174 -6.74 -26.69 3.89
C LEU A 174 -7.32 -27.77 2.98
N ASP A 175 -8.03 -28.70 3.59
CA ASP A 175 -8.85 -29.65 2.87
C ASP A 175 -10.09 -28.95 2.26
N ASN A 176 -10.58 -29.43 1.12
CA ASN A 176 -11.80 -28.98 0.48
C ASN A 176 -11.81 -27.54 -0.07
N VAL A 177 -10.63 -26.93 -0.32
CA VAL A 177 -10.51 -25.63 -1.00
C VAL A 177 -9.92 -25.84 -2.40
N ASP A 178 -10.66 -25.42 -3.44
CA ASP A 178 -10.17 -25.41 -4.83
C ASP A 178 -9.36 -24.15 -5.07
N ILE A 179 -8.04 -24.30 -5.18
CA ILE A 179 -7.10 -23.17 -5.32
C ILE A 179 -6.61 -23.06 -6.75
N THR A 180 -6.76 -21.87 -7.34
CA THR A 180 -6.25 -21.56 -8.68
C THR A 180 -5.35 -20.34 -8.63
N VAL A 181 -4.29 -20.36 -9.45
CA VAL A 181 -3.33 -19.26 -9.58
C VAL A 181 -3.30 -18.74 -11.02
N LEU A 182 -3.26 -17.42 -11.17
CA LEU A 182 -3.04 -16.76 -12.44
C LEU A 182 -2.08 -15.58 -12.22
N CYS A 183 -0.80 -15.80 -12.51
CA CYS A 183 0.25 -14.81 -12.45
C CYS A 183 0.81 -14.55 -13.85
N LYS A 184 0.98 -13.26 -14.19
CA LYS A 184 1.67 -12.85 -15.40
C LYS A 184 2.22 -11.44 -15.23
N LYS A 185 3.55 -11.33 -15.16
CA LYS A 185 4.22 -10.03 -15.08
C LYS A 185 3.89 -9.19 -16.31
N GLY A 186 3.56 -7.91 -16.06
CA GLY A 186 3.40 -6.93 -17.13
C GLY A 186 2.06 -6.20 -17.12
N GLY A 187 1.86 -5.38 -18.16
CA GLY A 187 0.70 -4.52 -18.33
C GLY A 187 -0.52 -5.23 -18.93
N LEU A 188 -1.50 -4.40 -19.33
CA LEU A 188 -2.73 -4.90 -19.94
C LEU A 188 -2.46 -5.76 -21.19
N LYS A 189 -1.53 -5.32 -22.06
CA LYS A 189 -1.21 -6.03 -23.32
C LYS A 189 -0.62 -7.42 -23.07
N ASP A 190 0.27 -7.53 -22.09
CA ASP A 190 0.95 -8.79 -21.74
C ASP A 190 -0.02 -9.81 -21.15
N ASN A 191 -1.11 -9.34 -20.56
CA ASN A 191 -2.13 -10.14 -19.91
C ASN A 191 -3.33 -10.48 -20.82
N LEU A 192 -3.47 -9.87 -22.00
CA LEU A 192 -4.56 -10.16 -22.94
C LEU A 192 -4.71 -11.66 -23.30
N PRO A 193 -3.65 -12.44 -23.51
CA PRO A 193 -3.77 -13.88 -23.75
C PRO A 193 -4.50 -14.64 -22.63
N ASN A 194 -4.44 -14.12 -21.40
CA ASN A 194 -5.09 -14.71 -20.23
C ASN A 194 -6.52 -14.22 -19.98
N LEU A 195 -7.05 -13.34 -20.83
CA LEU A 195 -8.33 -12.66 -20.60
C LEU A 195 -9.50 -13.62 -20.30
N PHE A 196 -9.71 -14.61 -21.16
CA PHE A 196 -10.84 -15.55 -21.00
C PHE A 196 -10.63 -16.48 -19.80
N LYS A 197 -9.38 -16.88 -19.51
CA LYS A 197 -9.06 -17.60 -18.29
C LYS A 197 -9.39 -16.76 -17.06
N PHE A 198 -8.98 -15.50 -17.06
CA PHE A 198 -9.33 -14.55 -15.99
C PHE A 198 -10.84 -14.41 -15.83
N PHE A 199 -11.61 -14.23 -16.92
CA PHE A 199 -13.07 -14.13 -16.87
C PHE A 199 -13.70 -15.33 -16.18
N LYS A 200 -13.29 -16.54 -16.58
CA LYS A 200 -13.80 -17.79 -15.98
C LYS A 200 -13.48 -17.84 -14.49
N LEU A 201 -12.23 -17.60 -14.12
CA LEU A 201 -11.79 -17.64 -12.72
C LEU A 201 -12.53 -16.60 -11.88
N TYR A 202 -12.56 -15.35 -12.34
CA TYR A 202 -13.23 -14.25 -11.62
C TYR A 202 -14.73 -14.45 -11.46
N ALA A 203 -15.38 -15.04 -12.43
CA ALA A 203 -16.83 -15.29 -12.39
C ALA A 203 -17.23 -16.48 -11.52
N THR A 204 -16.31 -17.44 -11.30
CA THR A 204 -16.62 -18.70 -10.61
C THR A 204 -15.99 -18.84 -9.23
N SER A 205 -15.09 -17.96 -8.83
CA SER A 205 -14.45 -18.01 -7.51
C SER A 205 -15.31 -17.35 -6.45
N SER A 206 -15.31 -17.92 -5.26
CA SER A 206 -15.93 -17.33 -4.07
C SER A 206 -15.07 -16.21 -3.50
N VAL A 207 -13.75 -16.44 -3.45
CA VAL A 207 -12.75 -15.45 -2.99
C VAL A 207 -11.68 -15.27 -4.07
N VAL A 208 -11.30 -14.02 -4.31
CA VAL A 208 -10.22 -13.64 -5.23
C VAL A 208 -9.25 -12.76 -4.49
N PHE A 209 -7.98 -13.18 -4.43
CA PHE A 209 -6.89 -12.39 -3.88
C PHE A 209 -6.12 -11.67 -4.97
N VAL A 210 -5.72 -10.42 -4.68
CA VAL A 210 -4.78 -9.62 -5.49
C VAL A 210 -3.73 -8.98 -4.59
N ASP A 211 -2.53 -8.74 -5.14
CA ASP A 211 -1.40 -8.12 -4.42
C ASP A 211 -0.98 -6.75 -5.00
N ASP A 212 -1.66 -6.31 -6.04
CA ASP A 212 -1.45 -5.03 -6.72
C ASP A 212 -2.70 -4.65 -7.51
N TYR A 213 -2.59 -3.57 -8.30
CA TYR A 213 -3.57 -3.22 -9.31
C TYR A 213 -3.63 -4.31 -10.40
N TYR A 214 -4.76 -4.99 -10.51
CA TYR A 214 -4.97 -5.99 -11.56
C TYR A 214 -5.80 -5.39 -12.69
N HIS A 215 -5.20 -5.22 -13.88
CA HIS A 215 -5.72 -4.38 -14.97
C HIS A 215 -7.16 -4.67 -15.39
N PHE A 216 -7.55 -5.94 -15.50
CA PHE A 216 -8.88 -6.31 -15.97
C PHE A 216 -10.01 -5.94 -15.01
N LEU A 217 -9.73 -5.84 -13.71
CA LEU A 217 -10.72 -5.48 -12.70
C LEU A 217 -11.34 -4.10 -12.93
N SER A 218 -10.65 -3.21 -13.63
CA SER A 218 -11.14 -1.86 -13.94
C SER A 218 -12.20 -1.81 -15.02
N TYR A 219 -12.36 -2.88 -15.81
CA TYR A 219 -13.19 -2.88 -17.00
C TYR A 219 -14.45 -3.73 -16.88
N ILE A 220 -14.56 -4.55 -15.85
CA ILE A 220 -15.71 -5.41 -15.62
C ILE A 220 -16.25 -5.23 -14.21
N LYS A 221 -17.56 -5.39 -14.04
CA LYS A 221 -18.19 -5.38 -12.71
C LYS A 221 -18.21 -6.80 -12.16
N LYS A 222 -17.68 -6.99 -10.93
CA LYS A 222 -17.73 -8.27 -10.24
C LYS A 222 -19.17 -8.68 -9.90
N LYS A 223 -19.36 -9.95 -9.59
CA LYS A 223 -20.59 -10.47 -9.00
C LYS A 223 -20.57 -10.18 -7.49
N ASP A 224 -21.73 -10.01 -6.89
CA ASP A 224 -21.84 -9.68 -5.46
C ASP A 224 -21.42 -10.85 -4.57
N ASP A 225 -21.61 -12.10 -5.07
CA ASP A 225 -21.17 -13.35 -4.41
C ASP A 225 -19.64 -13.56 -4.45
N VAL A 226 -18.90 -12.80 -5.24
CA VAL A 226 -17.44 -12.88 -5.33
C VAL A 226 -16.83 -11.88 -4.36
N LYS A 227 -15.98 -12.32 -3.44
CA LYS A 227 -15.23 -11.44 -2.52
C LYS A 227 -13.84 -11.17 -3.07
N LEU A 228 -13.55 -9.90 -3.32
CA LEU A 228 -12.24 -9.44 -3.83
C LEU A 228 -11.43 -8.85 -2.70
N ILE A 229 -10.29 -9.47 -2.38
CA ILE A 229 -9.41 -9.11 -1.27
C ILE A 229 -8.07 -8.59 -1.80
N GLN A 230 -7.72 -7.37 -1.43
CA GLN A 230 -6.41 -6.78 -1.70
C GLN A 230 -5.45 -7.08 -0.55
N LEU A 231 -4.34 -7.76 -0.84
CA LEU A 231 -3.28 -8.04 0.15
C LEU A 231 -2.13 -7.04 0.10
N TRP A 232 -2.06 -6.26 -0.99
CA TRP A 232 -0.97 -5.34 -1.29
C TRP A 232 0.41 -6.00 -1.20
N HIS A 233 1.46 -5.21 -1.37
CA HIS A 233 2.83 -5.72 -1.45
C HIS A 233 3.81 -4.95 -0.54
N ALA A 234 3.31 -4.05 0.29
CA ALA A 234 4.09 -3.29 1.27
C ALA A 234 3.50 -3.46 2.67
N CYS A 235 4.32 -3.23 3.67
CA CYS A 235 3.91 -3.09 5.06
C CYS A 235 3.81 -1.61 5.39
N GLY A 236 3.00 -1.30 6.38
CA GLY A 236 2.83 0.06 6.88
C GLY A 236 2.35 1.05 5.81
N ALA A 237 2.45 2.34 6.13
CA ALA A 237 2.13 3.43 5.23
C ALA A 237 3.20 4.53 5.36
N PHE A 238 4.08 4.62 4.39
CA PHE A 238 5.19 5.58 4.41
C PHE A 238 5.03 6.61 3.29
N LYS A 239 5.20 6.19 2.04
CA LYS A 239 4.99 7.04 0.86
C LYS A 239 3.53 7.00 0.43
N THR A 240 3.03 8.14 -0.03
CA THR A 240 1.68 8.21 -0.61
C THR A 240 1.57 7.36 -1.87
N PHE A 241 0.43 6.73 -2.06
CA PHE A 241 0.14 5.90 -3.23
C PHE A 241 -1.31 6.07 -3.67
N GLY A 242 -1.63 5.55 -4.85
CA GLY A 242 -3.00 5.52 -5.36
C GLY A 242 -3.65 6.90 -5.42
N PHE A 243 -4.84 7.01 -4.87
CA PHE A 243 -5.62 8.27 -4.85
C PHE A 243 -5.03 9.32 -3.92
N SER A 244 -4.20 8.96 -2.95
CA SER A 244 -3.48 9.94 -2.10
C SER A 244 -2.52 10.85 -2.88
N ARG A 245 -2.25 10.53 -4.14
CA ARG A 245 -1.42 11.32 -5.06
C ARG A 245 -2.20 12.12 -6.08
N LEU A 246 -3.49 12.29 -5.93
CA LEU A 246 -4.30 13.13 -6.82
C LEU A 246 -3.76 14.57 -6.84
N GLY A 247 -3.72 15.18 -8.04
CA GLY A 247 -3.19 16.54 -8.21
C GLY A 247 -1.66 16.63 -8.29
N ARG A 248 -0.93 15.54 -8.10
CA ARG A 248 0.52 15.44 -8.28
C ARG A 248 0.82 14.57 -9.51
N ASP A 249 2.07 14.21 -9.79
CA ASP A 249 2.47 13.36 -10.94
C ASP A 249 1.87 11.93 -10.86
N SER A 250 0.58 11.87 -10.64
CA SER A 250 -0.21 10.66 -10.54
C SER A 250 -0.91 10.39 -11.86
N TYR A 251 -0.78 9.16 -12.37
CA TYR A 251 -1.58 8.67 -13.51
C TYR A 251 -3.04 8.41 -13.14
N LEU A 252 -3.39 8.45 -11.86
CA LEU A 252 -4.75 8.24 -11.38
C LEU A 252 -5.53 9.57 -11.43
N ARG A 253 -6.76 9.49 -11.92
CA ARG A 253 -7.76 10.56 -11.82
C ARG A 253 -8.84 10.13 -10.84
N GLN A 254 -9.55 11.06 -10.24
CA GLN A 254 -10.70 10.76 -9.38
C GLN A 254 -11.71 9.83 -10.08
N SER A 255 -11.87 9.97 -11.38
CA SER A 255 -12.73 9.12 -12.22
C SER A 255 -12.17 7.73 -12.51
N SER A 256 -10.99 7.38 -12.02
CA SER A 256 -10.40 6.06 -12.29
C SER A 256 -11.26 4.95 -11.68
N PRO A 257 -11.55 3.88 -12.42
CA PRO A 257 -12.19 2.68 -11.86
C PRO A 257 -11.22 1.79 -11.07
N ASN A 258 -9.94 2.17 -10.99
CA ASN A 258 -8.93 1.42 -10.26
C ASN A 258 -9.30 1.34 -8.78
N HIS A 259 -9.03 0.21 -8.16
CA HIS A 259 -9.22 -0.04 -6.73
C HIS A 259 -10.68 -0.01 -6.22
N ARG A 260 -11.68 0.26 -7.07
CA ARG A 260 -13.06 0.49 -6.63
C ARG A 260 -13.88 -0.76 -6.31
N GLN A 261 -13.36 -1.95 -6.59
CA GLN A 261 -14.11 -3.19 -6.43
C GLN A 261 -13.68 -4.05 -5.24
N TYR A 262 -12.72 -3.59 -4.44
CA TYR A 262 -12.28 -4.33 -3.27
C TYR A 262 -13.41 -4.42 -2.22
N ASP A 263 -13.70 -5.62 -1.77
CA ASP A 263 -14.56 -5.85 -0.61
C ASP A 263 -13.73 -5.65 0.66
N TYR A 264 -12.47 -6.12 0.65
CA TYR A 264 -11.56 -6.01 1.76
C TYR A 264 -10.15 -5.65 1.30
N VAL A 265 -9.45 -4.89 2.14
CA VAL A 265 -8.03 -4.54 2.01
C VAL A 265 -7.35 -4.96 3.30
N ILE A 266 -6.38 -5.86 3.22
CA ILE A 266 -5.67 -6.35 4.40
C ILE A 266 -4.46 -5.48 4.67
N VAL A 267 -4.31 -5.05 5.92
CA VAL A 267 -3.23 -4.14 6.36
C VAL A 267 -2.58 -4.62 7.65
N SER A 268 -1.41 -4.05 7.97
CA SER A 268 -0.59 -4.47 9.10
C SER A 268 -1.21 -4.15 10.47
N SER A 269 -1.85 -2.99 10.62
CA SER A 269 -2.43 -2.54 11.90
C SER A 269 -3.55 -1.53 11.70
N ASN A 270 -4.21 -1.16 12.79
CA ASN A 270 -5.23 -0.09 12.82
C ASN A 270 -4.65 1.27 12.38
N GLU A 271 -3.38 1.52 12.70
CA GLU A 271 -2.67 2.77 12.40
C GLU A 271 -2.70 3.14 10.92
N VAL A 272 -2.63 2.15 10.03
CA VAL A 272 -2.54 2.38 8.58
C VAL A 272 -3.89 2.36 7.85
N ILE A 273 -4.99 2.05 8.54
CA ILE A 273 -6.34 2.00 7.96
C ILE A 273 -6.68 3.27 7.17
N PRO A 274 -6.54 4.49 7.73
CA PRO A 274 -6.91 5.72 7.04
C PRO A 274 -6.12 5.95 5.76
N TYR A 275 -4.82 5.66 5.79
CA TYR A 275 -3.92 5.84 4.63
C TYR A 275 -4.25 4.89 3.49
N TYR A 276 -4.58 3.64 3.80
CA TYR A 276 -4.98 2.66 2.80
C TYR A 276 -6.38 2.93 2.27
N ALA A 277 -7.30 3.38 3.11
CA ALA A 277 -8.64 3.80 2.69
C ALA A 277 -8.55 4.98 1.71
N GLU A 278 -7.75 6.01 2.01
CA GLU A 278 -7.48 7.13 1.11
C GLU A 278 -6.77 6.68 -0.16
N GLY A 279 -5.67 5.90 -0.04
CA GLY A 279 -4.87 5.44 -1.17
C GLY A 279 -5.66 4.60 -2.17
N PHE A 280 -6.57 3.75 -1.72
CA PHE A 280 -7.45 2.97 -2.58
C PHE A 280 -8.79 3.64 -2.87
N GLY A 281 -9.13 4.73 -2.20
CA GLY A 281 -10.40 5.42 -2.34
C GLY A 281 -11.57 4.52 -1.93
N VAL A 282 -11.43 3.75 -0.85
CA VAL A 282 -12.45 2.86 -0.28
C VAL A 282 -12.85 3.30 1.12
N ALA A 283 -13.96 2.76 1.62
CA ALA A 283 -14.39 2.99 2.99
C ALA A 283 -13.41 2.36 4.00
N MET A 284 -13.24 3.00 5.18
CA MET A 284 -12.35 2.49 6.24
C MET A 284 -12.76 1.10 6.74
N GLU A 285 -14.05 0.81 6.77
CA GLU A 285 -14.64 -0.46 7.20
C GLU A 285 -14.24 -1.64 6.31
N LYS A 286 -13.79 -1.35 5.07
CA LYS A 286 -13.25 -2.36 4.15
C LYS A 286 -11.77 -2.67 4.40
N VAL A 287 -11.09 -1.84 5.20
CA VAL A 287 -9.66 -2.00 5.50
C VAL A 287 -9.51 -2.75 6.82
N ILE A 288 -9.04 -4.00 6.73
CA ILE A 288 -9.05 -4.94 7.85
C ILE A 288 -7.62 -5.17 8.36
N PRO A 289 -7.32 -4.89 9.64
CA PRO A 289 -5.98 -4.95 10.19
C PRO A 289 -5.63 -6.38 10.66
N LEU A 290 -5.46 -7.32 9.75
CA LEU A 290 -5.12 -8.72 10.05
C LEU A 290 -3.61 -8.99 10.15
N GLY A 291 -2.77 -7.99 9.88
CA GLY A 291 -1.33 -8.10 9.82
C GLY A 291 -0.80 -8.15 8.38
N SER A 292 0.52 -8.25 8.23
CA SER A 292 1.21 -8.37 6.93
C SER A 292 1.78 -9.78 6.77
N PRO A 293 1.17 -10.66 5.96
CA PRO A 293 1.55 -12.08 5.85
C PRO A 293 3.02 -12.33 5.53
N ARG A 294 3.62 -11.50 4.67
CA ARG A 294 5.03 -11.64 4.29
C ARG A 294 6.01 -11.39 5.45
N CYS A 295 5.54 -10.73 6.51
CA CYS A 295 6.36 -10.41 7.67
C CYS A 295 6.41 -11.55 8.69
N ASP A 296 5.53 -12.54 8.62
CA ASP A 296 5.50 -13.66 9.58
C ASP A 296 6.81 -14.45 9.60
N VAL A 297 7.53 -14.49 8.48
CA VAL A 297 8.84 -15.18 8.38
C VAL A 297 9.89 -14.51 9.27
N LEU A 298 9.79 -13.20 9.51
CA LEU A 298 10.74 -12.44 10.32
C LEU A 298 10.70 -12.81 11.81
N GLU A 299 9.59 -13.37 12.29
CA GLU A 299 9.42 -13.88 13.65
C GLU A 299 9.56 -15.41 13.74
N ASN A 300 9.90 -16.08 12.64
CA ASN A 300 10.11 -17.52 12.63
C ASN A 300 11.54 -17.87 13.06
N GLU A 301 11.74 -18.14 14.34
CA GLU A 301 13.05 -18.46 14.91
C GLU A 301 13.74 -19.66 14.24
N SER A 302 12.98 -20.68 13.80
CA SER A 302 13.55 -21.84 13.11
C SER A 302 14.07 -21.46 11.71
N TYR A 303 13.35 -20.60 11.00
CA TYR A 303 13.76 -20.05 9.71
C TYR A 303 15.01 -19.19 9.88
N LYS A 304 14.99 -18.24 10.83
CA LYS A 304 16.12 -17.36 11.16
C LYS A 304 17.39 -18.16 11.44
N LYS A 305 17.33 -19.13 12.36
CA LYS A 305 18.50 -19.97 12.69
C LYS A 305 19.04 -20.71 11.48
N ARG A 306 18.18 -21.26 10.64
CA ARG A 306 18.57 -21.95 9.42
C ARG A 306 19.22 -20.98 8.41
N PHE A 307 18.61 -19.81 8.20
CA PHE A 307 19.16 -18.80 7.31
C PHE A 307 20.53 -18.33 7.77
N VAL A 308 20.67 -17.89 9.02
CA VAL A 308 21.95 -17.42 9.60
C VAL A 308 23.05 -18.47 9.48
N LYS A 309 22.72 -19.75 9.76
CA LYS A 309 23.67 -20.85 9.59
C LYS A 309 24.15 -21.00 8.15
N ASN A 310 23.24 -20.96 7.18
CA ASN A 310 23.58 -21.09 5.77
C ASN A 310 24.34 -19.86 5.27
N PHE A 311 23.90 -18.66 5.64
CA PHE A 311 24.57 -17.41 5.28
C PHE A 311 26.06 -17.41 5.66
N TYR A 312 26.40 -17.76 6.92
CA TYR A 312 27.80 -17.83 7.34
C TYR A 312 28.57 -19.08 6.87
N LYS A 313 27.87 -20.07 6.34
CA LYS A 313 28.50 -21.18 5.60
C LYS A 313 28.92 -20.73 4.20
N ASP A 314 28.07 -19.96 3.54
CA ASP A 314 28.28 -19.46 2.17
C ASP A 314 29.21 -18.23 2.16
N ASN A 315 29.29 -17.48 3.28
CA ASN A 315 30.13 -16.28 3.48
C ASN A 315 30.97 -16.41 4.78
N PRO A 316 31.93 -17.33 4.85
CA PRO A 316 32.68 -17.63 6.08
C PRO A 316 33.54 -16.47 6.55
N GLU A 317 33.99 -15.57 5.65
CA GLU A 317 34.78 -14.37 5.93
C GLU A 317 34.00 -13.31 6.72
N LEU A 318 32.67 -13.37 6.70
CA LEU A 318 31.80 -12.45 7.45
C LEU A 318 31.55 -12.89 8.89
N LYS A 319 31.95 -14.10 9.25
CA LYS A 319 31.73 -14.62 10.59
C LYS A 319 32.50 -13.80 11.64
N GLY A 320 31.75 -13.22 12.58
CA GLY A 320 32.32 -12.35 13.63
C GLY A 320 32.55 -10.90 13.19
N LYS A 321 32.18 -10.53 11.96
CA LYS A 321 32.15 -9.15 11.51
C LYS A 321 30.79 -8.51 11.83
N LYS A 322 30.77 -7.21 12.00
CA LYS A 322 29.56 -6.38 12.06
C LYS A 322 29.12 -6.03 10.64
N ILE A 323 27.86 -6.19 10.33
CA ILE A 323 27.30 -5.97 9.00
C ILE A 323 26.47 -4.67 9.00
N LEU A 324 26.99 -3.66 8.28
CA LEU A 324 26.25 -2.48 7.88
C LEU A 324 25.55 -2.79 6.55
N LEU A 325 24.21 -2.88 6.57
CA LEU A 325 23.42 -3.08 5.37
C LEU A 325 23.04 -1.74 4.74
N PHE A 326 23.61 -1.42 3.59
CA PHE A 326 23.27 -0.23 2.81
C PHE A 326 22.17 -0.56 1.81
N ALA A 327 20.96 -0.06 2.05
CA ALA A 327 19.76 -0.36 1.26
C ALA A 327 18.95 0.89 0.90
N PRO A 328 19.44 1.75 0.00
CA PRO A 328 18.80 3.02 -0.35
C PRO A 328 17.64 2.83 -1.33
N THR A 329 16.80 3.88 -1.41
CA THR A 329 15.74 4.00 -2.42
C THR A 329 16.27 4.69 -3.67
N PHE A 330 15.86 4.23 -4.86
CA PHE A 330 16.17 4.92 -6.11
C PHE A 330 15.43 6.27 -6.23
N ARG A 331 15.97 7.15 -7.06
CA ARG A 331 15.35 8.41 -7.50
C ARG A 331 14.76 8.23 -8.90
N GLY A 332 13.81 9.09 -9.29
CA GLY A 332 13.17 9.05 -10.61
C GLY A 332 11.91 8.19 -10.70
N GLY A 333 11.37 8.04 -11.92
CA GLY A 333 10.02 7.54 -12.19
C GLY A 333 9.85 6.02 -12.29
N GLY A 334 10.89 5.22 -12.09
CA GLY A 334 10.86 3.75 -12.20
C GLY A 334 11.75 3.19 -13.30
N MET A 335 11.43 2.00 -13.83
CA MET A 335 12.27 1.29 -14.80
C MET A 335 12.64 2.18 -16.01
N GLY A 336 13.94 2.30 -16.30
CA GLY A 336 14.49 3.11 -17.40
C GLY A 336 14.78 4.58 -17.07
N ASN A 337 14.35 5.08 -15.91
CA ASN A 337 14.66 6.44 -15.44
C ASN A 337 14.83 6.45 -13.91
N CYS A 338 15.63 5.52 -13.40
CA CYS A 338 15.96 5.45 -11.99
C CYS A 338 17.47 5.59 -11.79
N SER A 339 17.86 6.36 -10.80
CA SER A 339 19.25 6.62 -10.41
C SER A 339 19.39 6.66 -8.89
N TYR A 340 20.62 6.60 -8.43
CA TYR A 340 21.01 6.94 -7.08
C TYR A 340 22.36 7.66 -7.16
N PRO A 341 22.57 8.80 -6.49
CA PRO A 341 23.85 9.52 -6.51
C PRO A 341 24.88 8.77 -5.66
N ILE A 342 25.49 7.73 -6.25
CA ILE A 342 26.40 6.79 -5.58
C ILE A 342 27.62 7.51 -4.96
N GLU A 343 28.08 8.59 -5.58
CA GLU A 343 29.18 9.43 -5.11
C GLU A 343 28.93 10.07 -3.74
N LYS A 344 27.66 10.16 -3.33
CA LYS A 344 27.31 10.63 -1.98
C LYS A 344 27.64 9.61 -0.89
N PHE A 345 27.71 8.32 -1.24
CA PHE A 345 28.09 7.28 -0.30
C PHE A 345 29.60 7.04 -0.39
N GLU A 346 30.39 7.86 0.31
CA GLU A 346 31.85 7.91 0.25
C GLU A 346 32.48 6.71 0.97
N THR A 347 32.44 5.53 0.31
CA THR A 347 32.75 4.22 0.89
C THR A 347 34.13 4.17 1.51
N ASP A 348 35.17 4.70 0.83
CA ASP A 348 36.55 4.71 1.34
C ASP A 348 36.66 5.55 2.63
N LYS A 349 36.04 6.72 2.66
CA LYS A 349 36.02 7.60 3.82
C LYS A 349 35.33 6.95 5.03
N ILE A 350 34.25 6.21 4.76
CA ILE A 350 33.58 5.42 5.79
C ILE A 350 34.55 4.38 6.34
N PHE A 351 35.17 3.57 5.49
CA PHE A 351 36.10 2.52 5.92
C PHE A 351 37.37 3.03 6.60
N ASP A 352 37.85 4.21 6.22
CA ASP A 352 39.00 4.86 6.88
C ASP A 352 38.67 5.28 8.32
N SER A 353 37.37 5.43 8.63
CA SER A 353 36.90 6.05 9.87
C SER A 353 36.20 5.11 10.84
N ILE A 354 35.68 3.96 10.35
CA ILE A 354 35.00 2.96 11.20
C ILE A 354 35.92 1.76 11.47
N GLY A 355 35.62 0.99 12.53
CA GLY A 355 36.41 -0.17 12.95
C GLY A 355 36.60 -1.21 11.83
N GLU A 356 37.71 -1.94 11.86
CA GLU A 356 38.02 -3.00 10.87
C GLU A 356 37.11 -4.22 10.97
N ASP A 357 36.35 -4.32 12.04
CA ASP A 357 35.32 -5.33 12.27
C ASP A 357 34.04 -5.08 11.47
N TRP A 358 33.86 -3.91 10.89
CA TRP A 358 32.73 -3.59 10.04
C TRP A 358 32.94 -4.00 8.58
N VAL A 359 31.90 -4.58 7.98
CA VAL A 359 31.73 -4.79 6.54
C VAL A 359 30.47 -4.07 6.06
N ILE A 360 30.50 -3.58 4.82
CA ILE A 360 29.33 -2.97 4.17
C ILE A 360 28.74 -3.98 3.21
N ALA A 361 27.53 -4.43 3.50
CA ALA A 361 26.69 -5.23 2.63
C ALA A 361 25.79 -4.28 1.81
N VAL A 362 25.87 -4.36 0.50
CA VAL A 362 25.11 -3.51 -0.41
C VAL A 362 23.88 -4.25 -0.90
N LYS A 363 22.70 -3.63 -0.77
CA LYS A 363 21.44 -4.14 -1.29
C LYS A 363 20.69 -3.06 -2.07
N MET A 364 21.12 -2.84 -3.32
CA MET A 364 20.48 -1.84 -4.18
C MET A 364 19.13 -2.33 -4.71
N HIS A 365 18.28 -1.38 -5.11
CA HIS A 365 17.06 -1.74 -5.83
C HIS A 365 17.40 -2.37 -7.19
N PRO A 366 16.71 -3.44 -7.64
CA PRO A 366 17.02 -4.15 -8.89
C PRO A 366 17.02 -3.28 -10.16
N TYR A 367 16.40 -2.11 -10.14
CA TYR A 367 16.39 -1.16 -11.28
C TYR A 367 17.69 -0.35 -11.39
N LEU A 368 18.49 -0.27 -10.32
CA LEU A 368 19.76 0.44 -10.32
C LEU A 368 20.86 -0.43 -10.89
N GLN A 369 21.61 0.11 -11.84
CA GLN A 369 22.76 -0.55 -12.45
C GLN A 369 24.07 -0.24 -11.69
N GLU A 370 24.17 0.96 -11.18
CA GLU A 370 25.34 1.45 -10.44
C GLU A 370 25.40 0.85 -9.03
N ARG A 371 26.64 0.65 -8.55
CA ARG A 371 26.95 0.11 -7.23
C ARG A 371 27.97 1.00 -6.54
N PRO A 372 27.93 1.14 -5.19
CA PRO A 372 29.05 1.67 -4.44
C PRO A 372 30.34 0.91 -4.78
N ASN A 373 31.44 1.61 -4.88
CA ASN A 373 32.76 1.05 -5.08
C ASN A 373 33.73 1.53 -4.00
N CYS A 374 34.87 0.88 -3.88
CA CYS A 374 35.92 1.25 -2.96
C CYS A 374 37.29 0.98 -3.56
N SER A 375 38.35 1.54 -2.95
CA SER A 375 39.74 1.23 -3.29
C SER A 375 40.07 -0.24 -3.01
N ASP A 376 41.13 -0.76 -3.64
CA ASP A 376 41.55 -2.15 -3.54
C ASP A 376 41.79 -2.63 -2.10
N LYS A 377 42.22 -1.73 -1.22
CA LYS A 377 42.46 -2.04 0.21
C LYS A 377 41.19 -2.45 0.97
N TYR A 378 39.99 -2.09 0.47
CA TYR A 378 38.71 -2.37 1.13
C TYR A 378 37.81 -3.36 0.39
N LYS A 379 38.24 -3.92 -0.74
CA LYS A 379 37.44 -4.84 -1.56
C LYS A 379 36.82 -6.00 -0.76
N ASN A 380 37.53 -6.51 0.23
CA ASN A 380 37.05 -7.60 1.08
C ASN A 380 36.04 -7.15 2.16
N ARG A 381 35.78 -5.85 2.27
CA ARG A 381 34.84 -5.27 3.24
C ARG A 381 33.57 -4.69 2.58
N LEU A 382 33.52 -4.60 1.25
CA LEU A 382 32.35 -4.15 0.48
C LEU A 382 31.80 -5.32 -0.34
N ILE A 383 30.59 -5.77 -0.01
CA ILE A 383 30.00 -6.97 -0.60
C ILE A 383 28.62 -6.64 -1.17
N ASP A 384 28.40 -6.95 -2.45
CA ASP A 384 27.12 -6.72 -3.13
C ASP A 384 26.20 -7.95 -3.04
N PHE A 385 25.16 -7.86 -2.22
CA PHE A 385 24.09 -8.86 -2.09
C PHE A 385 22.82 -8.48 -2.85
N THR A 386 22.90 -7.59 -3.84
CA THR A 386 21.73 -7.10 -4.57
C THR A 386 20.89 -8.21 -5.20
N SER A 387 21.54 -9.24 -5.74
CA SER A 387 20.87 -10.33 -6.48
C SER A 387 20.79 -11.65 -5.71
N GLU A 388 21.57 -11.84 -4.66
CA GLU A 388 21.75 -13.15 -4.03
C GLU A 388 20.71 -13.48 -2.96
N TYR A 389 20.38 -12.51 -2.11
CA TYR A 389 19.48 -12.70 -0.97
C TYR A 389 18.27 -11.75 -1.01
N ASP A 390 17.15 -12.15 -0.42
CA ASP A 390 16.05 -11.21 -0.15
C ASP A 390 16.46 -10.20 0.93
N ILE A 391 15.96 -8.96 0.82
CA ILE A 391 16.27 -7.91 1.80
C ILE A 391 15.83 -8.31 3.21
N ASN A 392 14.70 -8.98 3.35
CA ASN A 392 14.16 -9.40 4.65
C ASN A 392 15.05 -10.47 5.31
N ASP A 393 15.65 -11.35 4.50
CA ASP A 393 16.56 -12.37 5.01
C ASP A 393 17.89 -11.76 5.48
N LEU A 394 18.41 -10.75 4.75
CA LEU A 394 19.61 -10.03 5.18
C LEU A 394 19.44 -9.31 6.52
N LEU A 395 18.23 -8.88 6.87
CA LEU A 395 17.96 -8.25 8.17
C LEU A 395 18.31 -9.16 9.36
N PHE A 396 18.31 -10.48 9.20
CA PHE A 396 18.69 -11.41 10.27
C PHE A 396 20.18 -11.40 10.65
N VAL A 397 21.02 -10.89 9.75
CA VAL A 397 22.47 -10.80 9.92
C VAL A 397 22.96 -9.36 9.94
N THR A 398 22.07 -8.38 9.93
CA THR A 398 22.37 -6.95 9.90
C THR A 398 22.52 -6.39 11.32
N ASP A 399 23.66 -5.74 11.61
CA ASP A 399 23.89 -5.02 12.86
C ASP A 399 23.44 -3.55 12.79
N LEU A 400 23.49 -2.96 11.59
CA LEU A 400 23.04 -1.59 11.32
C LEU A 400 22.46 -1.48 9.92
N LEU A 401 21.23 -1.03 9.79
CA LEU A 401 20.63 -0.67 8.50
C LEU A 401 20.88 0.82 8.21
N VAL A 402 21.57 1.11 7.11
CA VAL A 402 21.67 2.46 6.53
C VAL A 402 20.74 2.52 5.32
N THR A 403 19.72 3.33 5.43
CA THR A 403 18.70 3.50 4.37
C THR A 403 18.28 4.96 4.27
N ASP A 404 17.32 5.26 3.44
CA ASP A 404 16.77 6.61 3.28
C ASP A 404 15.22 6.57 3.35
N TYR A 405 14.53 6.57 2.23
CA TYR A 405 13.06 6.61 2.13
C TYR A 405 12.44 5.25 1.85
N SER A 406 13.09 4.17 2.27
CA SER A 406 12.64 2.80 2.01
C SER A 406 11.61 2.31 3.02
N SER A 407 10.62 1.55 2.55
CA SER A 407 9.66 0.87 3.44
C SER A 407 10.25 -0.32 4.20
N VAL A 408 11.50 -0.70 3.95
CA VAL A 408 12.20 -1.78 4.70
C VAL A 408 12.29 -1.49 6.19
N ILE A 409 12.13 -0.23 6.59
CA ILE A 409 12.13 0.19 7.99
C ILE A 409 11.06 -0.53 8.83
N PHE A 410 9.94 -0.87 8.21
CA PHE A 410 8.89 -1.64 8.88
C PHE A 410 9.38 -3.05 9.19
N GLU A 411 9.94 -3.74 8.21
CA GLU A 411 10.49 -5.09 8.38
C GLU A 411 11.70 -5.09 9.31
N ALA A 412 12.59 -4.13 9.20
CA ALA A 412 13.75 -3.99 10.09
C ALA A 412 13.33 -3.79 11.56
N SER A 413 12.22 -3.07 11.80
CA SER A 413 11.69 -2.88 13.15
C SER A 413 11.19 -4.18 13.79
N ILE A 414 10.71 -5.15 13.01
CA ILE A 414 10.26 -6.46 13.52
C ILE A 414 11.42 -7.25 14.11
N VAL A 415 12.59 -7.20 13.49
CA VAL A 415 13.80 -7.91 13.93
C VAL A 415 14.72 -7.05 14.80
N ASP A 416 14.26 -5.88 15.23
CA ASP A 416 14.94 -4.95 16.15
C ASP A 416 16.31 -4.45 15.65
N VAL A 417 16.47 -4.30 14.34
CA VAL A 417 17.68 -3.75 13.72
C VAL A 417 17.73 -2.25 13.93
N PRO A 418 18.84 -1.67 14.48
CA PRO A 418 19.03 -0.23 14.54
C PRO A 418 19.17 0.37 13.14
N MET A 419 18.72 1.62 12.96
CA MET A 419 18.63 2.27 11.65
C MET A 419 19.27 3.65 11.66
N LEU A 420 20.01 3.96 10.58
CA LEU A 420 20.42 5.32 10.22
C LEU A 420 19.74 5.73 8.92
N PHE A 421 19.23 6.94 8.90
CA PHE A 421 18.51 7.51 7.76
C PHE A 421 19.41 8.50 7.03
N TYR A 422 20.07 8.04 5.96
CA TYR A 422 20.94 8.85 5.14
C TYR A 422 20.12 9.69 4.15
N ALA A 423 19.63 10.84 4.62
CA ALA A 423 18.62 11.64 3.94
C ALA A 423 19.19 12.97 3.42
N PHE A 424 20.33 12.94 2.71
CA PHE A 424 21.06 14.11 2.19
C PHE A 424 20.22 14.97 1.23
N ASP A 425 19.19 14.44 0.61
CA ASP A 425 18.31 15.11 -0.35
C ASP A 425 16.85 15.19 0.09
N LEU A 426 16.58 15.19 1.41
CA LEU A 426 15.23 15.13 1.98
C LEU A 426 14.27 16.17 1.38
N ASN A 427 14.73 17.42 1.20
CA ASN A 427 13.90 18.50 0.68
C ASN A 427 13.48 18.27 -0.80
N GLU A 428 14.39 17.73 -1.62
CA GLU A 428 14.14 17.43 -3.03
C GLU A 428 13.23 16.21 -3.13
N TYR A 429 13.56 15.14 -2.41
CA TYR A 429 12.79 13.91 -2.44
C TYR A 429 11.35 14.11 -1.96
N SER A 430 11.12 14.93 -0.95
CA SER A 430 9.78 15.23 -0.43
C SER A 430 8.91 16.03 -1.41
N ARG A 431 9.51 16.79 -2.34
CA ARG A 431 8.76 17.46 -3.42
C ARG A 431 8.26 16.47 -4.46
N ASP A 432 9.07 15.48 -4.80
CA ASP A 432 8.76 14.48 -5.84
C ASP A 432 7.89 13.35 -5.31
N ARG A 433 8.13 12.94 -4.08
CA ARG A 433 7.49 11.79 -3.41
C ARG A 433 6.95 12.21 -2.06
N ASP A 434 5.65 12.37 -1.97
CA ASP A 434 5.00 12.74 -0.72
C ASP A 434 4.96 11.58 0.30
N PHE A 435 4.98 11.96 1.58
CA PHE A 435 4.85 11.01 2.69
C PHE A 435 3.50 11.19 3.38
N TYR A 436 3.02 10.13 4.03
CA TYR A 436 1.83 10.23 4.89
C TYR A 436 2.09 10.97 6.19
N CYS A 437 3.33 10.92 6.68
CA CYS A 437 3.76 11.54 7.93
C CYS A 437 4.99 12.42 7.72
N ASN A 438 5.29 13.29 8.66
CA ASN A 438 6.53 14.06 8.67
C ASN A 438 7.71 13.12 8.83
N PHE A 439 8.62 13.09 7.84
CA PHE A 439 9.78 12.21 7.83
C PHE A 439 10.61 12.32 9.11
N SER A 440 10.87 13.54 9.57
CA SER A 440 11.78 13.78 10.71
C SER A 440 11.26 13.24 12.05
N THR A 441 9.94 13.13 12.22
CA THR A 441 9.31 12.59 13.43
C THR A 441 8.83 11.15 13.27
N PHE A 442 8.78 10.67 12.03
CA PHE A 442 8.24 9.37 11.68
C PHE A 442 9.27 8.24 11.78
N VAL A 443 10.51 8.49 11.33
CA VAL A 443 11.50 7.41 11.17
C VAL A 443 12.05 6.92 12.51
N PRO A 444 12.18 5.59 12.72
CA PRO A 444 12.61 5.02 13.98
C PRO A 444 14.14 4.93 14.12
N GLY A 445 14.83 6.04 13.91
CA GLY A 445 16.28 6.09 14.00
C GLY A 445 16.83 7.50 13.80
N LYS A 446 18.15 7.62 13.83
CA LYS A 446 18.82 8.91 13.64
C LYS A 446 18.88 9.27 12.16
N ILE A 447 18.56 10.52 11.83
CA ILE A 447 18.71 11.10 10.49
C ILE A 447 20.10 11.72 10.41
N VAL A 448 20.80 11.42 9.32
CA VAL A 448 22.12 11.97 8.98
C VAL A 448 22.09 12.52 7.55
N LEU A 449 22.73 13.67 7.32
CA LEU A 449 22.63 14.39 6.05
C LEU A 449 23.91 14.29 5.20
N ASN A 450 24.99 13.78 5.76
CA ASN A 450 26.28 13.61 5.09
C ASN A 450 27.04 12.42 5.66
N THR A 451 28.17 12.09 5.02
CA THR A 451 29.02 10.94 5.41
C THR A 451 29.67 11.15 6.78
N GLU A 452 30.05 12.38 7.14
CA GLU A 452 30.65 12.72 8.44
C GLU A 452 29.68 12.39 9.58
N GLU A 453 28.45 12.87 9.51
CA GLU A 453 27.41 12.58 10.52
C GLU A 453 27.11 11.07 10.64
N MET A 454 27.19 10.35 9.52
CA MET A 454 27.03 8.89 9.50
C MET A 454 28.18 8.21 10.25
N ILE A 455 29.44 8.59 9.97
CA ILE A 455 30.65 8.07 10.61
C ILE A 455 30.60 8.34 12.11
N ASP A 456 30.28 9.56 12.50
CA ASP A 456 30.18 9.97 13.93
C ASP A 456 29.12 9.12 14.64
N SER A 457 27.96 8.88 13.99
CA SER A 457 26.90 8.06 14.55
C SER A 457 27.32 6.60 14.71
N ILE A 458 28.08 6.05 13.77
CA ILE A 458 28.58 4.66 13.85
C ILE A 458 29.60 4.56 14.99
N ASN A 459 30.55 5.47 15.09
CA ASN A 459 31.59 5.44 16.10
C ASN A 459 31.08 5.69 17.54
N CYS A 460 30.04 6.53 17.67
CA CYS A 460 29.37 6.78 18.94
C CYS A 460 28.27 5.79 19.27
N ASN A 461 27.95 4.85 18.37
CA ASN A 461 26.82 3.93 18.49
C ASN A 461 25.48 4.66 18.75
N ASP A 462 25.31 5.86 18.15
CA ASP A 462 24.15 6.73 18.32
C ASP A 462 23.17 6.56 17.15
N TYR A 463 22.30 5.58 17.25
CA TYR A 463 21.29 5.23 16.21
C TYR A 463 19.87 5.58 16.64
N LYS A 464 19.66 6.08 17.86
CA LYS A 464 18.34 6.26 18.49
C LYS A 464 17.52 4.96 18.48
N LYS A 465 18.18 3.84 18.79
CA LYS A 465 17.58 2.50 18.74
C LYS A 465 16.32 2.36 19.61
N GLU A 466 16.21 3.16 20.65
CA GLU A 466 15.05 3.21 21.55
C GLU A 466 13.74 3.54 20.79
N LEU A 467 13.81 4.16 19.60
CA LEU A 467 12.66 4.48 18.76
C LEU A 467 12.11 3.25 18.01
N VAL A 468 12.92 2.20 17.80
CA VAL A 468 12.55 1.03 17.00
C VAL A 468 11.37 0.26 17.60
N LYS A 469 11.43 -0.02 18.89
CA LYS A 469 10.38 -0.80 19.58
C LYS A 469 9.02 -0.09 19.61
N PRO A 470 8.91 1.21 19.96
CA PRO A 470 7.65 1.95 19.84
C PRO A 470 7.10 1.98 18.42
N PHE A 471 7.97 2.15 17.41
CA PHE A 471 7.58 2.11 16.01
C PHE A 471 7.00 0.73 15.61
N ARG A 472 7.68 -0.37 15.97
CA ARG A 472 7.16 -1.72 15.76
C ARG A 472 5.78 -1.89 16.41
N GLN A 473 5.63 -1.49 17.68
CA GLN A 473 4.36 -1.62 18.42
C GLN A 473 3.23 -0.84 17.72
N ARG A 474 3.52 0.33 17.20
CA ARG A 474 2.55 1.17 16.49
C ARG A 474 2.07 0.53 15.19
N TYR A 475 2.99 0.01 14.35
CA TYR A 475 2.67 -0.45 13.00
C TYR A 475 2.35 -1.92 12.87
N PHE A 476 2.63 -2.72 13.88
CA PHE A 476 2.34 -4.16 13.88
C PHE A 476 1.55 -4.62 15.12
N GLY A 477 1.73 -3.99 16.27
CA GLY A 477 1.10 -4.40 17.52
C GLY A 477 1.49 -5.84 17.87
N GLU A 478 0.48 -6.63 18.28
CA GLU A 478 0.63 -8.04 18.65
C GLU A 478 0.39 -9.02 17.48
N LYS A 479 0.19 -8.51 16.25
CA LYS A 479 -0.23 -9.33 15.09
C LYS A 479 0.94 -9.86 14.24
N THR A 480 2.18 -9.62 14.64
CA THR A 480 3.36 -10.20 14.01
C THR A 480 3.40 -11.71 14.23
N GLY A 481 3.89 -12.45 13.23
CA GLY A 481 4.02 -13.90 13.26
C GLY A 481 2.72 -14.69 13.09
N ARG A 482 1.55 -14.02 13.00
CA ARG A 482 0.24 -14.68 12.85
C ARG A 482 -0.61 -14.10 11.69
N ALA A 483 -0.10 -13.13 10.96
CA ALA A 483 -0.85 -12.42 9.93
C ALA A 483 -1.40 -13.37 8.85
N THR A 484 -0.58 -14.31 8.39
CA THR A 484 -0.98 -15.31 7.39
C THR A 484 -2.16 -16.15 7.90
N LYS A 485 -2.08 -16.63 9.14
CA LYS A 485 -3.17 -17.42 9.76
C LYS A 485 -4.44 -16.59 9.92
N ASN A 486 -4.32 -15.34 10.39
CA ASN A 486 -5.47 -14.45 10.54
C ASN A 486 -6.20 -14.23 9.19
N VAL A 487 -5.45 -14.03 8.10
CA VAL A 487 -6.04 -13.89 6.75
C VAL A 487 -6.72 -15.17 6.28
N VAL A 488 -6.13 -16.33 6.57
CA VAL A 488 -6.71 -17.63 6.20
C VAL A 488 -7.96 -17.92 7.03
N GLU A 489 -7.97 -17.64 8.33
CA GLU A 489 -9.15 -17.78 9.20
C GLU A 489 -10.30 -16.86 8.71
N PHE A 490 -10.00 -15.60 8.46
CA PHE A 490 -10.96 -14.67 7.87
C PHE A 490 -11.52 -15.17 6.52
N THR A 491 -10.67 -15.78 5.69
CA THR A 491 -11.10 -16.33 4.41
C THR A 491 -12.02 -17.54 4.59
N LYS A 492 -11.76 -18.41 5.56
CA LYS A 492 -12.66 -19.54 5.90
C LYS A 492 -14.05 -19.05 6.28
N GLU A 493 -14.14 -18.03 7.13
CA GLU A 493 -15.43 -17.43 7.50
C GLU A 493 -16.21 -16.90 6.28
N LEU A 494 -15.52 -16.32 5.30
CA LEU A 494 -16.13 -15.85 4.06
C LEU A 494 -16.64 -17.01 3.20
N LEU A 495 -15.86 -18.10 3.10
CA LEU A 495 -16.24 -19.30 2.35
C LEU A 495 -17.46 -19.97 2.99
N GLU A 496 -17.49 -20.12 4.33
CA GLU A 496 -18.61 -20.70 5.06
C GLU A 496 -19.90 -19.89 4.90
N LYS A 497 -19.83 -18.55 5.00
CA LYS A 497 -20.98 -17.67 4.75
C LYS A 497 -21.53 -17.83 3.33
N ASN A 498 -20.66 -17.97 2.33
CA ASN A 498 -21.07 -18.19 0.94
C ASN A 498 -21.74 -19.56 0.74
N VAL A 499 -21.29 -20.61 1.41
CA VAL A 499 -21.96 -21.93 1.42
C VAL A 499 -23.37 -21.81 2.00
N TRP A 500 -23.52 -21.11 3.13
CA TRP A 500 -24.80 -20.93 3.81
C TRP A 500 -25.80 -20.16 2.92
N LEU A 501 -25.39 -19.05 2.33
CA LEU A 501 -26.21 -18.24 1.42
C LEU A 501 -26.66 -19.01 0.17
N GLN A 502 -25.83 -19.91 -0.37
CA GLN A 502 -26.21 -20.73 -1.51
C GLN A 502 -27.22 -21.81 -1.15
N ASN A 503 -27.09 -22.41 0.03
CA ASN A 503 -28.05 -23.40 0.53
C ASN A 503 -29.42 -22.77 0.81
N ASP A 504 -29.45 -21.57 1.38
CA ASP A 504 -30.69 -20.83 1.66
C ASP A 504 -31.40 -20.41 0.37
N ASN A 505 -30.66 -19.94 -0.63
CA ASN A 505 -31.21 -19.66 -1.96
C ASN A 505 -31.75 -20.91 -2.67
N GLN A 506 -31.10 -22.08 -2.53
CA GLN A 506 -31.61 -23.33 -3.09
C GLN A 506 -32.89 -23.79 -2.39
N GLN A 507 -33.00 -23.64 -1.07
CA GLN A 507 -34.25 -23.93 -0.34
C GLN A 507 -35.36 -22.98 -0.77
N ASN A 508 -35.08 -21.67 -0.91
CA ASN A 508 -36.07 -20.70 -1.37
C ASN A 508 -36.51 -20.90 -2.81
N GLU A 509 -35.64 -21.36 -3.73
CA GLU A 509 -36.06 -21.77 -5.09
C GLU A 509 -36.86 -23.06 -5.10
N TYR A 510 -36.57 -23.99 -4.21
CA TYR A 510 -37.32 -25.23 -4.05
C TYR A 510 -38.74 -24.92 -3.61
N TRP A 511 -38.94 -24.07 -2.62
CA TRP A 511 -40.27 -23.65 -2.15
C TRP A 511 -41.06 -22.85 -3.20
N LYS A 512 -40.40 -22.00 -4.00
CA LYS A 512 -41.03 -21.25 -5.11
C LYS A 512 -41.47 -22.12 -6.29
N LYS A 513 -40.96 -23.34 -6.41
CA LYS A 513 -41.37 -24.31 -7.46
C LYS A 513 -42.48 -25.24 -6.97
N GLN A 514 -42.79 -25.24 -5.69
CA GLN A 514 -43.87 -26.04 -5.11
C GLN A 514 -45.14 -25.22 -4.82
N THR A 515 -45.07 -23.90 -4.89
CA THR A 515 -46.19 -22.95 -4.86
C THR A 515 -46.49 -22.45 -6.28
#